data_3a976554b699cdaf474869843ad20090
#
_entry.id   3a976554b699cdaf474869843ad20090
#
_cell.length_a   1.000
_cell.length_b   1.000
_cell.length_c   1.000
_cell.angle_alpha   90.00
_cell.angle_beta   90.00
_cell.angle_gamma   90.00
#
_symmetry.space_group_name_H-M   'P 1'
#
loop_
_entity.id
_entity.type
_entity.pdbx_description
1 polymer ?
#
loop_
_entity_poly.entity_id
_entity_poly.type
_entity_poly.pdbx_seq_one_letter_code
_entity_poly.pdbx_strand_id
1 'polypeptide(L)'
;LYVITQNSRIDSNYPVDGVAWLREHEPQGKLFNSYNWGGYLLWTLPEYPVFIDGRADLYGNEILGQWQDVVNARENAEEILNTWQVNIVFIEPYWDIVPVLKEKGWQVKYEDKSSIILIRP
;
A
#
# COMPACT_ATOMS: atom_id res chain seq x y z
N LEU A 1 6.58 28.86 -6.40
CA LEU A 1 5.47 29.26 -6.47
C LEU A 1 4.33 28.39 -6.14
N TYR A 2 3.32 28.43 -6.94
CA TYR A 2 2.18 27.56 -6.84
C TYR A 2 2.60 26.10 -6.76
N VAL A 3 3.57 25.74 -7.57
CA VAL A 3 4.09 24.37 -7.61
C VAL A 3 4.62 23.93 -6.25
N ILE A 4 5.33 24.80 -5.58
CA ILE A 4 5.91 24.46 -4.26
C ILE A 4 4.79 24.24 -3.25
N THR A 5 3.79 25.10 -3.26
CA THR A 5 2.67 24.96 -2.34
C THR A 5 1.89 23.68 -2.61
N GLN A 6 1.69 23.36 -3.89
CA GLN A 6 1.03 22.12 -4.27
C GLN A 6 1.83 20.90 -3.85
N ASN A 7 3.13 20.96 -4.01
CA ASN A 7 3.98 19.84 -3.60
C ASN A 7 3.91 19.58 -2.11
N SER A 8 3.88 20.63 -1.31
CA SER A 8 3.73 20.46 0.13
C SER A 8 2.44 19.77 0.48
N ARG A 9 1.37 20.14 -0.20
CA ARG A 9 0.07 19.57 0.04
C ARG A 9 0.01 18.11 -0.44
N ILE A 10 0.58 17.84 -1.60
CA ILE A 10 0.66 16.49 -2.15
C ILE A 10 1.48 15.62 -1.21
N ASP A 11 2.61 16.11 -0.74
CA ASP A 11 3.47 15.35 0.14
C ASP A 11 2.78 14.94 1.43
N SER A 12 1.84 15.76 1.93
CA SER A 12 1.11 15.41 3.13
C SER A 12 0.09 14.29 2.89
N ASN A 13 -0.29 14.06 1.62
CA ASN A 13 -1.28 13.04 1.26
C ASN A 13 -0.67 11.80 0.64
N TYR A 14 0.58 11.88 0.17
CA TYR A 14 1.24 10.77 -0.49
C TYR A 14 2.39 10.25 0.38
N PRO A 15 2.73 8.96 0.20
CA PRO A 15 3.71 8.30 1.08
C PRO A 15 5.15 8.53 0.61
N VAL A 16 5.59 9.79 0.57
CA VAL A 16 6.90 10.15 0.03
C VAL A 16 8.03 9.43 0.74
N ASP A 17 8.01 9.45 2.07
CA ASP A 17 9.09 8.84 2.84
C ASP A 17 9.02 7.31 2.83
N GLY A 18 7.81 6.76 2.76
CA GLY A 18 7.65 5.31 2.62
C GLY A 18 8.21 4.82 1.29
N VAL A 19 7.97 5.57 0.21
CA VAL A 19 8.55 5.24 -1.09
C VAL A 19 10.07 5.28 -1.03
N ALA A 20 10.63 6.31 -0.36
CA ALA A 20 12.07 6.41 -0.20
C ALA A 20 12.62 5.20 0.54
N TRP A 21 11.92 4.75 1.57
CA TRP A 21 12.34 3.57 2.33
C TRP A 21 12.38 2.33 1.43
N LEU A 22 11.34 2.12 0.62
CA LEU A 22 11.29 0.97 -0.27
C LEU A 22 12.39 1.00 -1.32
N ARG A 23 12.71 2.17 -1.85
CA ARG A 23 13.78 2.32 -2.80
C ARG A 23 15.14 2.03 -2.18
N GLU A 24 15.33 2.42 -0.96
CA GLU A 24 16.60 2.24 -0.27
C GLU A 24 16.82 0.80 0.16
N HIS A 25 15.77 0.15 0.66
CA HIS A 25 15.90 -1.18 1.25
C HIS A 25 15.57 -2.32 0.29
N GLU A 26 14.80 -2.06 -0.74
CA GLU A 26 14.46 -3.01 -1.81
C GLU A 26 14.02 -4.37 -1.29
N PRO A 27 13.03 -4.44 -0.38
CA PRO A 27 12.55 -5.73 0.09
C PRO A 27 11.97 -6.53 -1.06
N GLN A 28 12.12 -7.84 -1.01
CA GLN A 28 11.64 -8.70 -2.08
C GLN A 28 10.19 -9.08 -1.88
N GLY A 29 9.48 -9.31 -2.99
CA GLY A 29 8.15 -9.81 -2.95
C GLY A 29 7.15 -8.84 -3.57
N LYS A 30 5.90 -9.29 -3.58
CA LYS A 30 4.82 -8.53 -4.22
C LYS A 30 4.22 -7.53 -3.26
N LEU A 31 3.89 -6.37 -3.82
CA LEU A 31 3.37 -5.24 -3.07
C LEU A 31 1.84 -5.23 -3.07
N PHE A 32 1.25 -4.93 -1.92
CA PHE A 32 -0.16 -4.58 -1.80
C PHE A 32 -0.20 -3.12 -1.36
N ASN A 33 -0.74 -2.26 -2.22
CA ASN A 33 -0.70 -0.81 -1.99
C ASN A 33 -2.06 -0.22 -1.72
N SER A 34 -2.08 0.98 -1.17
CA SER A 34 -3.32 1.74 -1.04
C SER A 34 -3.88 2.08 -2.42
N TYR A 35 -5.19 1.92 -2.58
CA TYR A 35 -5.89 2.32 -3.78
C TYR A 35 -5.63 3.79 -4.11
N ASN A 36 -5.53 4.62 -3.07
CA ASN A 36 -5.35 6.05 -3.24
C ASN A 36 -4.01 6.43 -3.86
N TRP A 37 -3.04 5.52 -3.83
CA TRP A 37 -1.68 5.81 -4.26
C TRP A 37 -1.28 5.14 -5.57
N GLY A 38 -2.17 4.36 -6.19
CA GLY A 38 -1.79 3.56 -7.34
C GLY A 38 -1.10 4.36 -8.44
N GLY A 39 -1.72 5.48 -8.84
CA GLY A 39 -1.13 6.34 -9.86
C GLY A 39 0.20 6.95 -9.44
N TYR A 40 0.28 7.40 -8.19
CA TYR A 40 1.51 7.95 -7.65
C TYR A 40 2.65 6.93 -7.67
N LEU A 41 2.35 5.69 -7.30
CA LEU A 41 3.36 4.64 -7.24
C LEU A 41 3.82 4.19 -8.61
N LEU A 42 2.96 4.26 -9.63
CA LEU A 42 3.38 3.99 -10.99
C LEU A 42 4.51 4.91 -11.43
N TRP A 43 4.52 6.13 -10.93
CA TRP A 43 5.55 7.11 -11.25
C TRP A 43 6.76 6.98 -10.34
N THR A 44 6.53 6.82 -9.04
CA THR A 44 7.62 6.98 -8.07
C THR A 44 8.26 5.66 -7.66
N LEU A 45 7.59 4.53 -7.93
CA LEU A 45 8.08 3.23 -7.51
C LEU A 45 7.81 2.17 -8.58
N PRO A 46 8.29 2.41 -9.82
CA PRO A 46 7.98 1.49 -10.93
C PRO A 46 8.58 0.10 -10.75
N GLU A 47 9.53 -0.07 -9.86
CA GLU A 47 10.15 -1.38 -9.58
C GLU A 47 9.17 -2.36 -8.97
N TYR A 48 8.12 -1.85 -8.32
CA TYR A 48 7.11 -2.69 -7.67
C TYR A 48 5.78 -2.52 -8.41
N PRO A 49 5.34 -3.54 -9.14
CA PRO A 49 4.01 -3.47 -9.76
C PRO A 49 2.95 -3.24 -8.68
N VAL A 50 2.04 -2.32 -8.95
CA VAL A 50 0.98 -2.03 -7.98
C VAL A 50 -0.05 -3.16 -7.97
N PHE A 51 -0.65 -3.39 -6.81
CA PHE A 51 -1.77 -4.31 -6.69
C PHE A 51 -3.02 -3.71 -7.31
N ILE A 52 -3.22 -2.41 -7.10
CA ILE A 52 -4.42 -1.73 -7.58
C ILE A 52 -4.09 -0.28 -7.92
N ASP A 53 -4.78 0.25 -8.94
CA ASP A 53 -4.72 1.65 -9.29
C ASP A 53 -6.10 2.12 -9.75
N GLY A 54 -6.21 3.39 -10.15
CA GLY A 54 -7.49 4.00 -10.50
C GLY A 54 -8.22 3.32 -11.65
N ARG A 55 -7.54 2.49 -12.43
CA ARG A 55 -8.18 1.79 -13.54
C ARG A 55 -9.13 0.69 -13.07
N ALA A 56 -9.08 0.36 -11.78
CA ALA A 56 -10.00 -0.64 -11.23
C ALA A 56 -11.45 -0.25 -11.49
N ASP A 57 -11.75 1.05 -11.48
CA ASP A 57 -13.11 1.52 -11.75
C ASP A 57 -13.53 1.28 -13.19
N LEU A 58 -12.57 1.17 -14.11
CA LEU A 58 -12.86 0.99 -15.52
C LEU A 58 -13.02 -0.49 -15.89
N TYR A 59 -12.28 -1.36 -15.23
CA TYR A 59 -12.20 -2.77 -15.64
C TYR A 59 -12.97 -3.70 -14.74
N GLY A 60 -13.83 -3.18 -13.90
CA GLY A 60 -14.69 -3.97 -13.04
C GLY A 60 -14.32 -3.88 -11.58
N ASN A 61 -15.15 -4.50 -10.76
CA ASN A 61 -15.08 -4.28 -9.31
C ASN A 61 -14.40 -5.40 -8.55
N GLU A 62 -13.96 -6.44 -9.22
CA GLU A 62 -13.44 -7.59 -8.51
C GLU A 62 -12.18 -7.28 -7.72
N ILE A 63 -11.20 -6.63 -8.36
CA ILE A 63 -9.96 -6.30 -7.67
C ILE A 63 -10.21 -5.22 -6.61
N LEU A 64 -11.08 -4.27 -6.87
CA LEU A 64 -11.42 -3.26 -5.89
C LEU A 64 -12.12 -3.88 -4.69
N GLY A 65 -13.02 -4.83 -4.93
CA GLY A 65 -13.69 -5.55 -3.85
C GLY A 65 -12.70 -6.34 -3.00
N GLN A 66 -11.76 -7.01 -3.64
CA GLN A 66 -10.71 -7.73 -2.91
C GLN A 66 -9.87 -6.77 -2.07
N TRP A 67 -9.51 -5.62 -2.64
CA TRP A 67 -8.74 -4.62 -1.91
C TRP A 67 -9.51 -4.14 -0.67
N GLN A 68 -10.80 -3.85 -0.85
CA GLN A 68 -11.65 -3.41 0.26
C GLN A 68 -11.73 -4.48 1.35
N ASP A 69 -11.87 -5.73 0.96
CA ASP A 69 -11.93 -6.83 1.91
C ASP A 69 -10.65 -6.93 2.72
N VAL A 70 -9.50 -6.72 2.08
CA VAL A 70 -8.22 -6.78 2.80
C VAL A 70 -8.10 -5.61 3.77
N VAL A 71 -8.25 -4.37 3.30
CA VAL A 71 -7.99 -3.21 4.17
C VAL A 71 -8.98 -3.13 5.33
N ASN A 72 -10.18 -3.65 5.14
CA ASN A 72 -11.19 -3.68 6.19
C ASN A 72 -11.13 -4.95 7.04
N ALA A 73 -10.11 -5.77 6.85
CA ALA A 73 -9.87 -6.98 7.63
C ALA A 73 -11.07 -7.93 7.64
N ARG A 74 -11.67 -8.14 6.46
CA ARG A 74 -12.77 -9.10 6.32
C ARG A 74 -12.24 -10.51 6.48
N GLU A 75 -13.15 -11.48 6.62
CA GLU A 75 -12.79 -12.88 6.87
C GLU A 75 -11.85 -13.44 5.80
N ASN A 76 -12.00 -13.02 4.55
CA ASN A 76 -11.20 -13.52 3.44
C ASN A 76 -9.92 -12.73 3.19
N ALA A 77 -9.59 -11.77 4.05
CA ALA A 77 -8.43 -10.90 3.83
C ALA A 77 -7.13 -11.68 3.71
N GLU A 78 -6.90 -12.61 4.63
CA GLU A 78 -5.66 -13.39 4.61
C GLU A 78 -5.57 -14.29 3.37
N GLU A 79 -6.69 -14.88 3.00
CA GLU A 79 -6.75 -15.72 1.81
C GLU A 79 -6.40 -14.91 0.56
N ILE A 80 -6.91 -13.68 0.46
CA ILE A 80 -6.60 -12.81 -0.68
C ILE A 80 -5.11 -12.51 -0.73
N LEU A 81 -4.53 -12.13 0.40
CA LEU A 81 -3.11 -11.83 0.46
C LEU A 81 -2.26 -13.05 0.07
N ASN A 82 -2.68 -14.22 0.48
CA ASN A 82 -1.98 -15.46 0.15
C ASN A 82 -2.12 -15.81 -1.33
N THR A 83 -3.31 -15.67 -1.87
CA THR A 83 -3.58 -15.97 -3.29
C THR A 83 -2.71 -15.11 -4.21
N TRP A 84 -2.58 -13.84 -3.87
CA TRP A 84 -1.77 -12.92 -4.66
C TRP A 84 -0.30 -12.95 -4.27
N GLN A 85 0.07 -13.79 -3.30
CA GLN A 85 1.45 -13.94 -2.84
C GLN A 85 2.06 -12.62 -2.36
N VAL A 86 1.26 -11.83 -1.66
CA VAL A 86 1.68 -10.53 -1.16
C VAL A 86 2.68 -10.71 -0.02
N ASN A 87 3.80 -10.04 -0.10
CA ASN A 87 4.82 -10.04 0.95
C ASN A 87 4.99 -8.68 1.61
N ILE A 88 4.58 -7.63 0.92
CA ILE A 88 4.78 -6.25 1.37
C ILE A 88 3.43 -5.55 1.35
N VAL A 89 2.98 -5.06 2.51
CA VAL A 89 1.76 -4.26 2.59
C VAL A 89 2.17 -2.81 2.86
N PHE A 90 1.80 -1.93 1.95
CA PHE A 90 2.18 -0.51 1.96
C PHE A 90 0.91 0.33 1.83
N ILE A 91 0.38 0.76 2.96
CA ILE A 91 -0.93 1.43 3.02
C ILE A 91 -0.91 2.51 4.08
N GLU A 92 -2.00 3.26 4.18
CA GLU A 92 -2.17 4.20 5.27
C GLU A 92 -2.27 3.44 6.60
N PRO A 93 -1.75 4.00 7.69
CA PRO A 93 -1.68 3.25 8.95
C PRO A 93 -3.02 3.02 9.63
N TYR A 94 -4.07 3.71 9.21
CA TYR A 94 -5.37 3.64 9.90
C TYR A 94 -6.25 2.46 9.48
N TRP A 95 -5.87 1.71 8.47
CA TRP A 95 -6.71 0.61 7.98
C TRP A 95 -6.78 -0.53 9.00
N ASP A 96 -7.96 -1.17 9.06
CA ASP A 96 -8.23 -2.22 10.04
C ASP A 96 -7.31 -3.43 9.91
N ILE A 97 -6.79 -3.68 8.72
CA ILE A 97 -5.90 -4.82 8.51
C ILE A 97 -4.57 -4.65 9.24
N VAL A 98 -4.16 -3.43 9.55
CA VAL A 98 -2.85 -3.19 10.14
C VAL A 98 -2.66 -3.91 11.48
N PRO A 99 -3.55 -3.74 12.48
CA PRO A 99 -3.37 -4.46 13.74
C PRO A 99 -3.49 -5.99 13.56
N VAL A 100 -4.31 -6.42 12.60
CA VAL A 100 -4.46 -7.86 12.34
C VAL A 100 -3.15 -8.47 11.85
N LEU A 101 -2.49 -7.80 10.92
CA LEU A 101 -1.20 -8.28 10.40
C LEU A 101 -0.12 -8.27 11.46
N LYS A 102 -0.10 -7.23 12.30
CA LYS A 102 0.86 -7.18 13.41
C LYS A 102 0.69 -8.38 14.33
N GLU A 103 -0.55 -8.71 14.64
CA GLU A 103 -0.86 -9.85 15.51
C GLU A 103 -0.42 -11.16 14.89
N LYS A 104 -0.44 -11.27 13.58
CA LYS A 104 -0.03 -12.45 12.85
C LYS A 104 1.48 -12.53 12.61
N GLY A 105 2.22 -11.58 13.14
CA GLY A 105 3.67 -11.62 13.06
C GLY A 105 4.30 -10.83 11.93
N TRP A 106 3.50 -10.11 11.15
CA TRP A 106 4.07 -9.23 10.13
C TRP A 106 4.87 -8.13 10.81
N GLN A 107 6.01 -7.82 10.23
CA GLN A 107 6.93 -6.86 10.84
C GLN A 107 6.75 -5.48 10.26
N VAL A 108 6.62 -4.49 11.14
CA VAL A 108 6.57 -3.08 10.73
C VAL A 108 8.00 -2.65 10.43
N LYS A 109 8.28 -2.34 9.18
CA LYS A 109 9.62 -1.92 8.77
C LYS A 109 9.73 -0.42 8.65
N TYR A 110 8.62 0.26 8.46
CA TYR A 110 8.58 1.70 8.38
C TYR A 110 7.19 2.18 8.74
N GLU A 111 7.11 3.29 9.41
CA GLU A 111 5.80 3.90 9.72
C GLU A 111 5.98 5.39 9.96
N ASP A 112 5.09 6.18 9.37
CA ASP A 112 4.94 7.58 9.69
C ASP A 112 3.46 7.94 9.65
N LYS A 113 3.12 9.23 9.66
CA LYS A 113 1.71 9.64 9.66
C LYS A 113 0.99 9.25 8.38
N SER A 114 1.71 9.14 7.30
CA SER A 114 1.12 8.91 5.97
C SER A 114 1.07 7.46 5.57
N SER A 115 1.99 6.65 6.05
CA SER A 115 2.11 5.27 5.55
C SER A 115 2.72 4.33 6.56
N ILE A 116 2.45 3.05 6.34
CA ILE A 116 3.09 1.97 7.07
C ILE A 116 3.52 0.89 6.08
N ILE A 117 4.67 0.30 6.34
CA ILE A 117 5.17 -0.81 5.54
C ILE A 117 5.29 -2.02 6.45
N LEU A 118 4.53 -3.06 6.11
CA LEU A 118 4.55 -4.33 6.84
C LEU A 118 5.08 -5.41 5.92
N ILE A 119 5.96 -6.23 6.44
CA ILE A 119 6.57 -7.31 5.65
C ILE A 119 6.21 -8.65 6.28
N ARG A 120 5.82 -9.60 5.42
CA ARG A 120 5.43 -10.94 5.83
C ARG A 120 6.59 -11.63 6.56
N PRO A 121 6.29 -12.31 7.65
CA PRO A 121 7.34 -13.02 8.40
C PRO A 121 7.99 -14.15 7.61
#